data_06234384f0a3aee128a651c06e9c5a64
#
_entry.id   06234384f0a3aee128a651c06e9c5a64
#
_cell.length_a   1.000
_cell.length_b   1.000
_cell.length_c   1.000
_cell.angle_alpha   90.00
_cell.angle_beta   90.00
_cell.angle_gamma   90.00
#
_symmetry.space_group_name_H-M   'P 1'
#
loop_
_entity.id
_entity.type
_entity.pdbx_description
1 polymer ?
#
loop_
_entity_poly.entity_id
_entity_poly.type
_entity_poly.pdbx_seq_one_letter_code
_entity_poly.pdbx_strand_id
1 'polypeptide(L)'
;MLAKQVPDTSSGRRFEGSRLVRGEDDVLNEFDENAVEAAAELVAAHGGEVLAVSMGPEDASDALVRCLALGADSAYLLSDPLLENADVTVTARALAALISLLAEEEAIDLVLCGMEASDAMTSMLPAALAAVMNVPLVSQVRELTV
;
A
#
# COMPACT_ATOMS: atom_id res chain seq x y z
N MET A 1 -6.08 1.39 3.73
CA MET A 1 -5.02 2.09 2.99
C MET A 1 -3.99 1.10 2.46
N LEU A 2 -3.31 1.38 1.35
CA LEU A 2 -2.26 0.52 0.82
C LEU A 2 -0.89 0.97 1.31
N ALA A 3 -0.03 0.01 1.61
CA ALA A 3 1.34 0.22 2.05
C ALA A 3 2.29 -0.67 1.24
N LYS A 4 3.49 -0.18 0.98
CA LYS A 4 4.53 -0.94 0.31
C LYS A 4 5.84 -0.85 1.08
N GLN A 5 6.50 -2.00 1.25
CA GLN A 5 7.90 -2.05 1.68
C GLN A 5 8.82 -1.79 0.49
N VAL A 6 9.74 -0.88 0.63
CA VAL A 6 10.67 -0.47 -0.42
C VAL A 6 12.08 -0.33 0.13
N PRO A 7 13.14 -0.55 -0.67
CA PRO A 7 14.50 -0.24 -0.24
C PRO A 7 14.64 1.23 0.16
N ASP A 8 15.30 1.47 1.29
CA ASP A 8 15.54 2.82 1.80
C ASP A 8 16.25 3.67 0.73
N THR A 9 15.69 4.84 0.44
CA THR A 9 16.27 5.77 -0.54
C THR A 9 17.58 6.39 -0.08
N SER A 10 17.87 6.38 1.22
CA SER A 10 19.14 6.84 1.80
C SER A 10 20.26 5.80 1.67
N SER A 11 19.91 4.53 1.56
CA SER A 11 20.83 3.44 1.25
C SER A 11 21.12 3.40 -0.25
N GLY A 12 22.34 3.09 -0.64
CA GLY A 12 22.69 2.98 -2.06
C GLY A 12 21.90 1.86 -2.73
N ARG A 13 21.11 2.18 -3.75
CA ARG A 13 20.38 1.17 -4.53
C ARG A 13 21.34 0.18 -5.17
N ARG A 14 21.13 -1.11 -4.92
CA ARG A 14 21.92 -2.20 -5.49
C ARG A 14 21.08 -3.02 -6.46
N PHE A 15 21.69 -3.43 -7.56
CA PHE A 15 21.06 -4.28 -8.56
C PHE A 15 21.83 -5.59 -8.70
N GLU A 16 21.11 -6.70 -8.77
CA GLU A 16 21.61 -8.00 -9.19
C GLU A 16 21.01 -8.35 -10.55
N GLY A 17 21.85 -8.27 -11.59
CA GLY A 17 21.37 -8.31 -12.96
C GLY A 17 20.49 -7.11 -13.28
N SER A 18 19.21 -7.35 -13.62
CA SER A 18 18.20 -6.31 -13.91
C SER A 18 17.24 -6.07 -12.75
N ARG A 19 17.46 -6.70 -11.58
CA ARG A 19 16.54 -6.62 -10.44
C ARG A 19 17.12 -5.76 -9.34
N LEU A 20 16.29 -4.90 -8.76
CA LEU A 20 16.61 -4.17 -7.53
C LEU A 20 16.65 -5.16 -6.37
N VAL A 21 17.75 -5.13 -5.60
CA VAL A 21 17.89 -5.93 -4.37
C VAL A 21 16.95 -5.37 -3.30
N ARG A 22 16.28 -6.26 -2.60
CA ARG A 22 15.31 -5.99 -1.52
C ARG A 22 15.63 -6.84 -0.31
N GLY A 23 15.02 -6.51 0.84
CA GLY A 23 15.15 -7.30 2.07
C GLY A 23 16.41 -7.05 2.87
N GLU A 24 17.16 -5.97 2.58
CA GLU A 24 18.35 -5.61 3.36
C GLU A 24 18.10 -4.40 4.27
N ASP A 25 17.74 -3.27 3.67
CA ASP A 25 17.46 -2.01 4.36
C ASP A 25 16.10 -1.48 3.87
N ASP A 26 15.06 -2.31 3.95
CA ASP A 26 13.75 -1.95 3.45
C ASP A 26 12.95 -1.19 4.53
N VAL A 27 12.16 -0.22 4.07
CA VAL A 27 11.33 0.64 4.91
C VAL A 27 9.92 0.77 4.34
N LEU A 28 8.98 1.30 5.12
CA LEU A 28 7.69 1.75 4.59
C LEU A 28 7.94 2.87 3.57
N ASN A 29 7.30 2.77 2.41
CA ASN A 29 7.36 3.81 1.38
C ASN A 29 6.91 5.16 1.95
N GLU A 30 7.73 6.21 1.79
CA GLU A 30 7.47 7.54 2.36
C GLU A 30 6.16 8.18 1.89
N PHE A 31 5.73 7.91 0.66
CA PHE A 31 4.43 8.40 0.17
C PHE A 31 3.25 7.67 0.83
N ASP A 32 3.45 6.45 1.29
CA ASP A 32 2.41 5.70 1.99
C ASP A 32 2.31 6.14 3.45
N GLU A 33 3.38 6.66 4.08
CA GLU A 33 3.30 7.29 5.41
C GLU A 33 2.27 8.43 5.41
N ASN A 34 2.28 9.31 4.40
CA ASN A 34 1.27 10.37 4.28
C ASN A 34 -0.17 9.80 4.16
N ALA A 35 -0.33 8.67 3.47
CA ALA A 35 -1.65 8.03 3.33
C ALA A 35 -2.14 7.41 4.64
N VAL A 36 -1.25 6.85 5.46
CA VAL A 36 -1.58 6.36 6.81
C VAL A 36 -2.01 7.52 7.70
N GLU A 37 -1.24 8.61 7.73
CA GLU A 37 -1.54 9.79 8.53
C GLU A 37 -2.90 10.39 8.16
N ALA A 38 -3.16 10.57 6.85
CA ALA A 38 -4.45 11.06 6.37
C ALA A 38 -5.61 10.11 6.74
N ALA A 39 -5.41 8.80 6.69
CA ALA A 39 -6.40 7.82 7.11
C ALA A 39 -6.70 7.93 8.62
N ALA A 40 -5.67 8.02 9.45
CA ALA A 40 -5.80 8.16 10.90
C ALA A 40 -6.51 9.47 11.29
N GLU A 41 -6.20 10.58 10.61
CA GLU A 41 -6.89 11.87 10.80
C GLU A 41 -8.38 11.78 10.46
N LEU A 42 -8.73 11.11 9.35
CA LEU A 42 -10.13 10.91 8.96
C LEU A 42 -10.89 10.10 10.01
N VAL A 43 -10.32 8.98 10.46
CA VAL A 43 -10.94 8.13 11.48
C VAL A 43 -11.06 8.86 12.82
N ALA A 44 -10.06 9.65 13.21
CA ALA A 44 -10.12 10.47 14.41
C ALA A 44 -11.26 11.52 14.36
N ALA A 45 -11.57 12.04 13.16
CA ALA A 45 -12.61 13.06 12.99
C ALA A 45 -14.02 12.47 12.82
N HIS A 46 -14.15 11.32 12.17
CA HIS A 46 -15.45 10.77 11.74
C HIS A 46 -15.79 9.41 12.33
N GLY A 47 -14.85 8.76 13.01
CA GLY A 47 -14.96 7.36 13.43
C GLY A 47 -14.62 6.38 12.30
N GLY A 48 -14.68 5.09 12.61
CA GLY A 48 -14.31 4.01 11.70
C GLY A 48 -12.98 3.38 12.06
N GLU A 49 -12.40 2.62 11.15
CA GLU A 49 -11.13 1.89 11.32
C GLU A 49 -10.22 2.07 10.12
N VAL A 50 -8.91 2.04 10.36
CA VAL A 50 -7.88 2.07 9.32
C VAL A 50 -7.29 0.67 9.14
N LEU A 51 -7.53 0.04 7.99
CA LEU A 51 -6.94 -1.22 7.61
C LEU A 51 -5.73 -0.96 6.69
N ALA A 52 -4.53 -1.32 7.14
CA ALA A 52 -3.33 -1.28 6.31
C ALA A 52 -3.18 -2.58 5.52
N VAL A 53 -2.97 -2.49 4.21
CA VAL A 53 -2.89 -3.64 3.31
C VAL A 53 -1.60 -3.56 2.50
N SER A 54 -0.84 -4.64 2.47
CA SER A 54 0.37 -4.77 1.65
C SER A 54 0.38 -6.07 0.86
N MET A 55 1.08 -6.07 -0.28
CA MET A 55 1.42 -7.28 -1.03
C MET A 55 2.95 -7.37 -1.17
N GLY A 56 3.50 -8.46 -0.71
CA GLY A 56 4.95 -8.67 -0.73
C GLY A 56 5.38 -9.99 -0.10
N PRO A 57 6.69 -10.24 0.01
CA PRO A 57 7.23 -11.36 0.76
C PRO A 57 6.91 -11.23 2.27
N GLU A 58 7.21 -12.25 3.05
CA GLU A 58 6.86 -12.27 4.48
C GLU A 58 7.48 -11.12 5.28
N ASP A 59 8.69 -10.69 4.92
CA ASP A 59 9.38 -9.56 5.54
C ASP A 59 8.73 -8.19 5.26
N ALA A 60 7.84 -8.09 4.24
CA ALA A 60 7.04 -6.89 4.03
C ALA A 60 6.05 -6.60 5.18
N SER A 61 5.91 -7.52 6.14
CA SER A 61 5.24 -7.28 7.41
C SER A 61 5.84 -6.13 8.23
N ASP A 62 7.12 -5.82 8.09
CA ASP A 62 7.77 -4.73 8.83
C ASP A 62 7.19 -3.36 8.46
N ALA A 63 6.87 -3.14 7.19
CA ALA A 63 6.17 -1.93 6.76
C ALA A 63 4.76 -1.82 7.37
N LEU A 64 4.06 -2.95 7.51
CA LEU A 64 2.74 -2.99 8.15
C LEU A 64 2.82 -2.71 9.67
N VAL A 65 3.84 -3.21 10.35
CA VAL A 65 4.11 -2.85 11.76
C VAL A 65 4.32 -1.34 11.89
N ARG A 66 5.00 -0.72 10.93
CA ARG A 66 5.14 0.74 10.90
C ARG A 66 3.79 1.44 10.69
N CYS A 67 2.90 0.93 9.82
CA CYS A 67 1.56 1.46 9.65
C CYS A 67 0.74 1.40 10.95
N LEU A 68 0.80 0.28 11.69
CA LEU A 68 0.16 0.16 13.00
C LEU A 68 0.69 1.21 13.99
N ALA A 69 2.00 1.45 13.99
CA ALA A 69 2.61 2.47 14.84
C ALA A 69 2.20 3.91 14.46
N LEU A 70 1.80 4.14 13.21
CA LEU A 70 1.33 5.43 12.69
C LEU A 70 -0.19 5.63 12.85
N GLY A 71 -0.92 4.62 13.33
CA GLY A 71 -2.35 4.76 13.64
C GLY A 71 -3.29 3.89 12.83
N ALA A 72 -2.78 2.88 12.10
CA ALA A 72 -3.65 1.85 11.55
C ALA A 72 -4.15 0.92 12.68
N ASP A 73 -5.42 0.50 12.61
CA ASP A 73 -6.05 -0.37 13.61
C ASP A 73 -5.74 -1.84 13.35
N SER A 74 -5.62 -2.22 12.08
CA SER A 74 -5.29 -3.58 11.66
C SER A 74 -4.42 -3.59 10.41
N ALA A 75 -3.74 -4.73 10.17
CA ALA A 75 -2.81 -4.87 9.05
C ALA A 75 -2.90 -6.25 8.41
N TYR A 76 -2.88 -6.29 7.08
CA TYR A 76 -3.04 -7.50 6.28
C TYR A 76 -1.95 -7.60 5.22
N LEU A 77 -1.21 -8.70 5.24
CA LEU A 77 -0.19 -9.02 4.24
C LEU A 77 -0.69 -10.08 3.28
N LEU A 78 -0.69 -9.78 2.00
CA LEU A 78 -0.85 -10.78 0.94
C LEU A 78 0.54 -11.27 0.51
N SER A 79 0.91 -12.45 0.96
CA SER A 79 2.17 -13.10 0.61
C SER A 79 1.92 -14.45 -0.04
N ASP A 80 2.35 -14.61 -1.28
CA ASP A 80 2.30 -15.87 -2.02
C ASP A 80 3.47 -15.92 -3.01
N PRO A 81 4.24 -17.01 -3.07
CA PRO A 81 5.33 -17.17 -4.03
C PRO A 81 4.91 -16.99 -5.51
N LEU A 82 3.64 -17.25 -5.85
CA LEU A 82 3.11 -17.02 -7.20
C LEU A 82 3.02 -15.54 -7.57
N LEU A 83 3.04 -14.64 -6.59
CA LEU A 83 3.01 -13.19 -6.79
C LEU A 83 4.42 -12.59 -6.92
N GLU A 84 5.46 -13.40 -6.79
CA GLU A 84 6.83 -12.95 -7.02
C GLU A 84 6.98 -12.41 -8.45
N ASN A 85 7.52 -11.21 -8.57
CA ASN A 85 7.66 -10.48 -9.85
C ASN A 85 6.34 -10.08 -10.52
N ALA A 86 5.24 -10.01 -9.77
CA ALA A 86 3.97 -9.48 -10.27
C ALA A 86 4.14 -8.07 -10.85
N ASP A 87 3.59 -7.85 -12.03
CA ASP A 87 3.48 -6.51 -12.61
C ASP A 87 2.33 -5.72 -11.94
N VAL A 88 2.18 -4.45 -12.33
CA VAL A 88 1.14 -3.58 -11.78
C VAL A 88 -0.28 -4.14 -11.99
N THR A 89 -0.51 -4.85 -13.08
CA THR A 89 -1.83 -5.41 -13.41
C THR A 89 -2.17 -6.59 -12.48
N VAL A 90 -1.21 -7.48 -12.28
CA VAL A 90 -1.36 -8.62 -11.35
C VAL A 90 -1.48 -8.09 -9.92
N THR A 91 -0.63 -7.14 -9.52
CA THR A 91 -0.68 -6.50 -8.21
C THR A 91 -2.05 -5.86 -7.94
N ALA A 92 -2.59 -5.09 -8.89
CA ALA A 92 -3.89 -4.47 -8.74
C ALA A 92 -5.03 -5.49 -8.57
N ARG A 93 -5.00 -6.59 -9.33
CA ARG A 93 -6.00 -7.66 -9.21
C ARG A 93 -5.90 -8.41 -7.89
N ALA A 94 -4.69 -8.71 -7.43
CA ALA A 94 -4.46 -9.41 -6.17
C ALA A 94 -4.91 -8.55 -4.98
N LEU A 95 -4.54 -7.27 -4.97
CA LEU A 95 -4.98 -6.32 -3.95
C LEU A 95 -6.50 -6.09 -3.99
N ALA A 96 -7.11 -5.98 -5.17
CA ALA A 96 -8.56 -5.86 -5.29
C ALA A 96 -9.29 -7.08 -4.72
N ALA A 97 -8.76 -8.29 -4.94
CA ALA A 97 -9.31 -9.52 -4.38
C ALA A 97 -9.22 -9.53 -2.84
N LEU A 98 -8.06 -9.13 -2.28
CA LEU A 98 -7.89 -9.02 -0.84
C LEU A 98 -8.84 -7.97 -0.23
N ILE A 99 -8.93 -6.78 -0.84
CA ILE A 99 -9.84 -5.71 -0.38
C ILE A 99 -11.30 -6.20 -0.43
N SER A 100 -11.69 -6.93 -1.49
CA SER A 100 -13.04 -7.48 -1.61
C SER A 100 -13.32 -8.52 -0.52
N LEU A 101 -12.33 -9.36 -0.17
CA LEU A 101 -12.45 -10.33 0.91
C LEU A 101 -12.63 -9.63 2.27
N LEU A 102 -11.84 -8.60 2.55
CA LEU A 102 -11.97 -7.82 3.79
C LEU A 102 -13.33 -7.10 3.85
N ALA A 103 -13.84 -6.65 2.71
CA ALA A 103 -15.14 -5.99 2.61
C ALA A 103 -16.33 -6.94 2.87
N GLU A 104 -16.14 -8.27 2.91
CA GLU A 104 -17.17 -9.22 3.34
C GLU A 104 -17.39 -9.18 4.87
N GLU A 105 -16.37 -8.78 5.64
CA GLU A 105 -16.45 -8.68 7.09
C GLU A 105 -16.95 -7.29 7.52
N GLU A 106 -16.42 -6.24 6.91
CA GLU A 106 -16.78 -4.85 7.18
C GLU A 106 -16.68 -4.00 5.91
N ALA A 107 -17.64 -3.09 5.70
CA ALA A 107 -17.67 -2.25 4.50
C ALA A 107 -16.43 -1.35 4.40
N ILE A 108 -15.83 -1.31 3.23
CA ILE A 108 -14.70 -0.42 2.94
C ILE A 108 -15.20 0.76 2.11
N ASP A 109 -15.28 1.93 2.73
CA ASP A 109 -15.80 3.14 2.13
C ASP A 109 -14.77 3.87 1.27
N LEU A 110 -13.48 3.80 1.65
CA LEU A 110 -12.40 4.56 1.02
C LEU A 110 -11.10 3.74 0.93
N VAL A 111 -10.44 3.80 -0.22
CA VAL A 111 -9.09 3.25 -0.40
C VAL A 111 -8.10 4.39 -0.60
N LEU A 112 -7.16 4.55 0.32
CA LEU A 112 -6.08 5.52 0.24
C LEU A 112 -4.78 4.85 -0.21
N CYS A 113 -4.03 5.53 -1.07
CA CYS A 113 -2.75 5.09 -1.59
C CYS A 113 -1.77 6.27 -1.58
N GLY A 114 -0.50 6.02 -1.30
CA GLY A 114 0.55 6.94 -1.67
C GLY A 114 0.55 7.23 -3.18
N MET A 115 1.08 8.36 -3.59
CA MET A 115 1.13 8.76 -4.99
C MET A 115 1.88 7.75 -5.85
N GLU A 116 3.00 7.24 -5.34
CA GLU A 116 3.84 6.23 -6.01
C GLU A 116 4.74 5.50 -5.01
N ALA A 117 5.34 4.40 -5.43
CA ALA A 117 6.40 3.74 -4.69
C ALA A 117 7.77 4.25 -5.14
N SER A 118 8.64 4.62 -4.19
CA SER A 118 9.96 5.20 -4.45
C SER A 118 10.91 4.28 -5.23
N ASP A 119 10.63 2.98 -5.25
CA ASP A 119 11.41 1.98 -5.97
C ASP A 119 11.03 1.84 -7.46
N ALA A 120 9.75 1.92 -7.78
CA ALA A 120 9.23 1.70 -9.12
C ALA A 120 8.86 3.00 -9.86
N MET A 121 8.44 4.03 -9.13
CA MET A 121 8.13 5.39 -9.62
C MET A 121 7.19 5.41 -10.85
N THR A 122 6.19 4.51 -10.86
CA THR A 122 5.27 4.39 -12.00
C THR A 122 3.98 5.18 -11.82
N SER A 123 3.59 5.48 -10.57
CA SER A 123 2.30 6.11 -10.20
C SER A 123 1.06 5.41 -10.79
N MET A 124 1.20 4.14 -11.23
CA MET A 124 0.15 3.42 -11.97
C MET A 124 -0.80 2.62 -11.09
N LEU A 125 -0.35 2.18 -9.92
CA LEU A 125 -1.12 1.25 -9.09
C LEU A 125 -2.49 1.81 -8.66
N PRO A 126 -2.62 3.07 -8.19
CA PRO A 126 -3.92 3.60 -7.79
C PRO A 126 -4.95 3.58 -8.92
N ALA A 127 -4.53 3.95 -10.14
CA ALA A 127 -5.41 3.94 -11.31
C ALA A 127 -5.77 2.52 -11.77
N ALA A 128 -4.81 1.60 -11.76
CA ALA A 128 -5.04 0.20 -12.10
C ALA A 128 -6.01 -0.46 -11.11
N LEU A 129 -5.83 -0.20 -9.81
CA LEU A 129 -6.68 -0.73 -8.76
C LEU A 129 -8.11 -0.18 -8.87
N ALA A 130 -8.29 1.13 -9.01
CA ALA A 130 -9.59 1.75 -9.19
C ALA A 130 -10.33 1.19 -10.41
N ALA A 131 -9.62 0.96 -11.53
CA ALA A 131 -10.19 0.35 -12.72
C ALA A 131 -10.63 -1.11 -12.48
N VAL A 132 -9.83 -1.91 -11.77
CA VAL A 132 -10.17 -3.30 -11.44
C VAL A 132 -11.37 -3.38 -10.50
N MET A 133 -11.41 -2.50 -9.48
CA MET A 133 -12.50 -2.43 -8.51
C MET A 133 -13.75 -1.73 -9.06
N ASN A 134 -13.65 -1.11 -10.24
CA ASN A 134 -14.71 -0.31 -10.85
C ASN A 134 -15.24 0.80 -9.93
N VAL A 135 -14.33 1.52 -9.27
CA VAL A 135 -14.62 2.65 -8.39
C VAL A 135 -14.04 3.95 -8.95
N PRO A 136 -14.59 5.12 -8.59
CA PRO A 136 -14.00 6.40 -8.96
C PRO A 136 -12.59 6.57 -8.38
N LEU A 137 -11.74 7.31 -9.11
CA LEU A 137 -10.40 7.69 -8.68
C LEU A 137 -10.28 9.22 -8.60
N VAL A 138 -9.75 9.70 -7.48
CA VAL A 138 -9.22 11.07 -7.35
C VAL A 138 -7.72 10.96 -7.11
N SER A 139 -6.91 11.53 -7.98
CA SER A 139 -5.45 11.42 -7.91
C SER A 139 -4.80 12.75 -7.56
N GLN A 140 -3.57 12.71 -7.07
CA GLN A 140 -2.76 13.88 -6.70
C GLN A 140 -3.47 14.79 -5.69
N VAL A 141 -4.15 14.18 -4.72
CA VAL A 141 -4.84 14.89 -3.64
C VAL A 141 -3.81 15.55 -2.73
N ARG A 142 -3.98 16.83 -2.48
CA ARG A 142 -3.12 17.60 -1.58
C ARG A 142 -3.74 17.78 -0.21
N GLU A 143 -5.05 17.81 -0.16
CA GLU A 143 -5.83 17.97 1.07
C GLU A 143 -7.08 17.13 0.95
N LEU A 144 -7.41 16.39 2.00
CA LEU A 144 -8.55 15.51 2.06
C LEU A 144 -9.48 15.97 3.18
N THR A 145 -10.70 16.32 2.82
CA THR A 145 -11.78 16.65 3.75
C THR A 145 -13.04 15.89 3.36
N VAL A 146 -13.78 15.38 4.34
CA VAL A 146 -15.02 14.64 4.15
C VAL A 146 -16.16 15.35 4.87
#